data_664da72a6714c30471917e020977d669
#
_entry.id   664da72a6714c30471917e020977d669
#
_cell.length_a   1.000
_cell.length_b   1.000
_cell.length_c   1.000
_cell.angle_alpha   90.00
_cell.angle_beta   90.00
_cell.angle_gamma   90.00
#
_symmetry.space_group_name_H-M   'P 1'
#
loop_
_entity.id
_entity.type
_entity.pdbx_description
1 polymer ?
#
loop_
_entity_poly.entity_id
_entity_poly.type
_entity_poly.pdbx_seq_one_letter_code
_entity_poly.pdbx_strand_id
1 'polypeptide(L)'
;MLSDLLAARVANNYEKNEYPVLSYQFETWKKDRPLSGLNILDATPVFENTLAKHAALLAAGAQLTVGINDVMPRNNEVVAYLRQIGIPVIEPRLINDPLSFDLVLDCAGAFSELSPRLGFVELTRSGVSKYAHKQCPVYVADSGKIKRIETCLGTGESYFRAMAQLGFGQWKGIKLVVFGSGKVGTGLITYAHRYGCKVTVVTRLEDISKSTRALCTSVLDASDGMGIAEAVSQADAVVTATGVPGAATASCPAEVFNRSKAILANMGVEDEYGTGVPAGRVLEAKRPVNFILKDPTLMKYIDATMALHNEGAVILASSNQSIGLIEPSAETENRLLSICRENGTITDELQYI
;
A
#
# COMPACT_ATOMS: atom_id res chain seq x y z
N MET A 1 24.28 9.74 -14.68
CA MET A 1 24.22 9.73 -13.19
C MET A 1 23.40 8.54 -12.73
N LEU A 2 23.47 8.13 -11.44
CA LEU A 2 22.66 7.00 -10.92
C LEU A 2 21.15 7.24 -11.11
N SER A 3 20.70 8.48 -10.92
CA SER A 3 19.30 8.88 -11.18
C SER A 3 18.85 8.56 -12.61
N ASP A 4 19.69 8.83 -13.61
CA ASP A 4 19.33 8.57 -15.01
C ASP A 4 19.33 7.07 -15.35
N LEU A 5 20.20 6.27 -14.71
CA LEU A 5 20.18 4.81 -14.85
C LEU A 5 18.88 4.21 -14.34
N LEU A 6 18.43 4.65 -13.14
CA LEU A 6 17.16 4.20 -12.60
C LEU A 6 15.99 4.67 -13.45
N ALA A 7 15.97 5.95 -13.87
CA ALA A 7 14.91 6.48 -14.72
C ALA A 7 14.79 5.73 -16.05
N ALA A 8 15.93 5.40 -16.68
CA ALA A 8 15.95 4.61 -17.92
C ALA A 8 15.37 3.19 -17.70
N ARG A 9 15.72 2.54 -16.58
CA ARG A 9 15.17 1.23 -16.25
C ARG A 9 13.65 1.29 -15.98
N VAL A 10 13.19 2.31 -15.28
CA VAL A 10 11.74 2.54 -15.06
C VAL A 10 11.01 2.73 -16.39
N ALA A 11 11.55 3.58 -17.30
CA ALA A 11 10.94 3.84 -18.60
C ALA A 11 10.89 2.61 -19.53
N ASN A 12 11.72 1.59 -19.28
CA ASN A 12 11.66 0.32 -20.00
C ASN A 12 10.55 -0.62 -19.49
N ASN A 13 10.01 -0.38 -18.28
CA ASN A 13 9.04 -1.23 -17.64
C ASN A 13 7.65 -0.58 -17.51
N TYR A 14 7.56 0.74 -17.53
CA TYR A 14 6.34 1.51 -17.29
C TYR A 14 6.20 2.67 -18.27
N GLU A 15 5.00 2.94 -18.71
CA GLU A 15 4.68 4.12 -19.49
C GLU A 15 4.68 5.37 -18.59
N LYS A 16 5.11 6.51 -19.13
CA LYS A 16 5.26 7.77 -18.36
C LYS A 16 3.95 8.22 -17.67
N ASN A 17 2.81 7.93 -18.26
CA ASN A 17 1.50 8.22 -17.70
C ASN A 17 1.05 7.28 -16.56
N GLU A 18 1.80 6.21 -16.27
CA GLU A 18 1.59 5.37 -15.10
C GLU A 18 2.24 5.94 -13.83
N TYR A 19 3.25 6.83 -13.98
CA TYR A 19 3.95 7.47 -12.84
C TYR A 19 4.16 8.98 -13.05
N PRO A 20 3.09 9.74 -13.33
CA PRO A 20 3.19 11.15 -13.69
C PRO A 20 3.76 12.02 -12.57
N VAL A 21 3.47 11.68 -11.30
CA VAL A 21 3.89 12.49 -10.15
C VAL A 21 5.38 12.27 -9.84
N LEU A 22 5.85 11.03 -9.81
CA LEU A 22 7.28 10.72 -9.65
C LEU A 22 8.11 11.24 -10.84
N SER A 23 7.57 11.15 -12.07
CA SER A 23 8.19 11.74 -13.24
C SER A 23 8.33 13.26 -13.12
N TYR A 24 7.27 13.95 -12.64
CA TYR A 24 7.30 15.38 -12.36
C TYR A 24 8.37 15.74 -11.31
N GLN A 25 8.43 14.99 -10.20
CA GLN A 25 9.46 15.18 -9.17
C GLN A 25 10.86 14.99 -9.77
N PHE A 26 11.10 13.93 -10.53
CA PHE A 26 12.40 13.67 -11.18
C PHE A 26 12.84 14.83 -12.04
N GLU A 27 11.99 15.33 -12.96
CA GLU A 27 12.34 16.40 -13.90
C GLU A 27 12.55 17.75 -13.19
N THR A 28 11.71 18.07 -12.20
CA THR A 28 11.78 19.32 -11.44
C THR A 28 12.98 19.32 -10.52
N TRP A 29 13.15 18.25 -9.73
CA TRP A 29 14.19 18.17 -8.72
C TRP A 29 15.59 17.97 -9.30
N LYS A 30 15.70 17.49 -10.52
CA LYS A 30 16.98 17.48 -11.26
C LYS A 30 17.56 18.88 -11.45
N LYS A 31 16.70 19.91 -11.51
CA LYS A 31 17.07 21.33 -11.60
C LYS A 31 17.27 21.95 -10.22
N ASP A 32 16.30 21.76 -9.36
CA ASP A 32 16.19 22.48 -8.08
C ASP A 32 17.03 21.86 -6.96
N ARG A 33 17.27 20.55 -7.01
CA ARG A 33 18.06 19.76 -6.07
C ARG A 33 17.72 20.01 -4.58
N PRO A 34 16.44 19.90 -4.16
CA PRO A 34 16.00 20.31 -2.83
C PRO A 34 16.59 19.48 -1.69
N LEU A 35 17.17 18.30 -1.97
CA LEU A 35 17.79 17.40 -0.99
C LEU A 35 19.30 17.30 -1.14
N SER A 36 19.93 18.34 -1.74
CA SER A 36 21.36 18.33 -2.04
C SER A 36 22.22 18.14 -0.80
N GLY A 37 23.06 17.09 -0.84
CA GLY A 37 24.02 16.78 0.22
C GLY A 37 23.44 16.08 1.46
N LEU A 38 22.14 15.77 1.48
CA LEU A 38 21.54 15.04 2.58
C LEU A 38 21.74 13.53 2.44
N ASN A 39 22.10 12.89 3.56
CA ASN A 39 22.15 11.44 3.69
C ASN A 39 20.74 10.92 4.00
N ILE A 40 20.14 10.18 3.08
CA ILE A 40 18.77 9.69 3.20
C ILE A 40 18.76 8.17 3.19
N LEU A 41 18.12 7.59 4.20
CA LEU A 41 17.72 6.17 4.19
C LEU A 41 16.28 6.07 3.69
N ASP A 42 16.05 5.27 2.64
CA ASP A 42 14.71 4.94 2.17
C ASP A 42 14.43 3.45 2.39
N ALA A 43 13.48 3.16 3.27
CA ALA A 43 13.03 1.81 3.63
C ALA A 43 11.67 1.43 3.01
N THR A 44 11.27 2.08 1.93
CA THR A 44 10.10 1.68 1.14
C THR A 44 10.33 0.26 0.59
N PRO A 45 9.30 -0.63 0.61
CA PRO A 45 9.40 -1.97 0.02
C PRO A 45 9.98 -1.95 -1.40
N VAL A 46 11.02 -2.76 -1.65
CA VAL A 46 11.82 -2.67 -2.88
C VAL A 46 11.21 -3.54 -3.97
N PHE A 47 10.59 -2.89 -4.96
CA PHE A 47 10.07 -3.50 -6.19
C PHE A 47 10.56 -2.72 -7.42
N GLU A 48 10.21 -3.15 -8.62
CA GLU A 48 10.58 -2.46 -9.86
C GLU A 48 10.03 -1.02 -9.90
N ASN A 49 8.78 -0.82 -9.46
CA ASN A 49 8.14 0.49 -9.40
C ASN A 49 8.77 1.46 -8.37
N THR A 50 9.38 0.95 -7.29
CA THR A 50 10.07 1.77 -6.29
C THR A 50 11.30 2.47 -6.87
N LEU A 51 11.87 1.95 -7.96
CA LEU A 51 13.01 2.59 -8.64
C LEU A 51 12.68 4.00 -9.15
N ALA A 52 11.43 4.29 -9.49
CA ALA A 52 11.00 5.64 -9.88
C ALA A 52 11.12 6.63 -8.70
N LYS A 53 10.74 6.20 -7.50
CA LYS A 53 10.91 6.95 -6.25
C LYS A 53 12.38 7.25 -5.97
N HIS A 54 13.23 6.21 -6.06
CA HIS A 54 14.68 6.34 -5.86
C HIS A 54 15.33 7.26 -6.89
N ALA A 55 14.89 7.19 -8.17
CA ALA A 55 15.37 8.09 -9.21
C ALA A 55 15.09 9.56 -8.87
N ALA A 56 13.87 9.86 -8.37
CA ALA A 56 13.50 11.21 -7.97
C ALA A 56 14.31 11.72 -6.77
N LEU A 57 14.55 10.89 -5.74
CA LEU A 57 15.39 11.26 -4.58
C LEU A 57 16.84 11.55 -5.00
N LEU A 58 17.41 10.72 -5.88
CA LEU A 58 18.76 10.94 -6.41
C LEU A 58 18.84 12.19 -7.30
N ALA A 59 17.79 12.47 -8.10
CA ALA A 59 17.69 13.69 -8.90
C ALA A 59 17.60 14.93 -8.00
N ALA A 60 16.92 14.83 -6.86
CA ALA A 60 16.88 15.86 -5.81
C ALA A 60 18.24 16.15 -5.15
N GLY A 61 19.28 15.36 -5.46
CA GLY A 61 20.63 15.54 -4.93
C GLY A 61 20.90 14.76 -3.63
N ALA A 62 20.02 13.87 -3.22
CA ALA A 62 20.21 13.04 -2.03
C ALA A 62 21.36 12.03 -2.20
N GLN A 63 22.07 11.75 -1.11
CA GLN A 63 22.93 10.58 -0.97
C GLN A 63 22.07 9.44 -0.44
N LEU A 64 21.61 8.58 -1.35
CA LEU A 64 20.59 7.56 -1.05
C LEU A 64 21.23 6.26 -0.56
N THR A 65 20.74 5.77 0.57
CA THR A 65 20.89 4.38 1.04
C THR A 65 19.52 3.72 1.07
N VAL A 66 19.40 2.51 0.57
CA VAL A 66 18.14 1.74 0.59
C VAL A 66 18.14 0.81 1.80
N GLY A 67 17.11 0.93 2.63
CA GLY A 67 16.87 0.07 3.79
C GLY A 67 16.01 -1.14 3.41
N ILE A 68 16.42 -2.33 3.82
CA ILE A 68 15.60 -3.55 3.69
C ILE A 68 15.47 -4.22 5.06
N ASN A 69 14.39 -4.95 5.27
CA ASN A 69 14.16 -5.74 6.49
C ASN A 69 13.41 -7.04 6.12
N ASP A 70 13.33 -7.96 7.09
CA ASP A 70 12.74 -9.28 6.85
C ASP A 70 11.19 -9.27 6.92
N VAL A 71 10.60 -8.19 7.42
CA VAL A 71 9.13 -8.07 7.57
C VAL A 71 8.49 -7.60 6.27
N MET A 72 9.15 -6.69 5.54
CA MET A 72 8.62 -6.09 4.33
C MET A 72 8.93 -6.95 3.09
N PRO A 73 7.93 -7.16 2.20
CA PRO A 73 8.17 -7.85 0.94
C PRO A 73 9.14 -7.07 0.07
N ARG A 74 9.96 -7.79 -0.72
CA ARG A 74 10.91 -7.20 -1.66
C ARG A 74 11.18 -8.12 -2.85
N ASN A 75 11.58 -7.53 -3.95
CA ASN A 75 12.12 -8.24 -5.10
C ASN A 75 13.65 -8.31 -4.98
N ASN A 76 14.17 -9.52 -4.77
CA ASN A 76 15.62 -9.72 -4.58
C ASN A 76 16.46 -9.41 -5.83
N GLU A 77 15.89 -9.51 -7.04
CA GLU A 77 16.59 -9.13 -8.28
C GLU A 77 16.77 -7.61 -8.35
N VAL A 78 15.76 -6.84 -7.92
CA VAL A 78 15.85 -5.38 -7.84
C VAL A 78 16.87 -4.96 -6.78
N VAL A 79 16.88 -5.63 -5.61
CA VAL A 79 17.88 -5.41 -4.56
C VAL A 79 19.30 -5.69 -5.08
N ALA A 80 19.50 -6.78 -5.80
CA ALA A 80 20.79 -7.12 -6.40
C ALA A 80 21.22 -6.06 -7.43
N TYR A 81 20.30 -5.59 -8.25
CA TYR A 81 20.56 -4.52 -9.21
C TYR A 81 20.99 -3.21 -8.54
N LEU A 82 20.32 -2.78 -7.47
CA LEU A 82 20.69 -1.57 -6.72
C LEU A 82 22.13 -1.66 -6.21
N ARG A 83 22.52 -2.81 -5.64
CA ARG A 83 23.90 -3.06 -5.20
C ARG A 83 24.89 -3.02 -6.36
N GLN A 84 24.53 -3.63 -7.48
CA GLN A 84 25.38 -3.68 -8.68
C GLN A 84 25.71 -2.29 -9.24
N ILE A 85 24.75 -1.37 -9.21
CA ILE A 85 24.95 0.01 -9.69
C ILE A 85 25.58 0.92 -8.62
N GLY A 86 25.91 0.40 -7.43
CA GLY A 86 26.60 1.12 -6.37
C GLY A 86 25.69 1.89 -5.41
N ILE A 87 24.38 1.63 -5.37
CA ILE A 87 23.51 2.15 -4.33
C ILE A 87 23.63 1.25 -3.08
N PRO A 88 24.02 1.79 -1.91
CA PRO A 88 24.11 1.01 -0.67
C PRO A 88 22.74 0.44 -0.29
N VAL A 89 22.72 -0.86 0.07
CA VAL A 89 21.52 -1.54 0.56
C VAL A 89 21.86 -2.18 1.89
N ILE A 90 21.19 -1.74 2.95
CA ILE A 90 21.48 -2.13 4.34
C ILE A 90 20.26 -2.69 5.07
N GLU A 91 20.51 -3.44 6.13
CA GLU A 91 19.51 -3.92 7.08
C GLU A 91 19.66 -3.19 8.43
N PRO A 92 18.60 -3.05 9.25
CA PRO A 92 18.67 -2.32 10.53
C PRO A 92 19.82 -2.77 11.43
N ARG A 93 20.05 -4.09 11.52
CA ARG A 93 21.11 -4.71 12.35
C ARG A 93 22.54 -4.34 11.93
N LEU A 94 22.73 -3.80 10.73
CA LEU A 94 24.04 -3.42 10.19
C LEU A 94 24.35 -1.93 10.42
N ILE A 95 23.42 -1.18 11.00
CA ILE A 95 23.61 0.25 11.28
C ILE A 95 24.21 0.40 12.68
N ASN A 96 25.49 0.76 12.72
CA ASN A 96 26.23 0.94 13.99
C ASN A 96 26.06 2.34 14.58
N ASP A 97 25.77 3.35 13.76
CA ASP A 97 25.57 4.74 14.18
C ASP A 97 24.11 5.17 13.90
N PRO A 98 23.28 5.34 14.95
CA PRO A 98 21.90 5.80 14.81
C PRO A 98 21.75 7.21 14.21
N LEU A 99 22.80 8.02 14.23
CA LEU A 99 22.84 9.41 13.76
C LEU A 99 23.35 9.53 12.32
N SER A 100 23.61 8.41 11.63
CA SER A 100 24.25 8.38 10.30
C SER A 100 23.42 8.99 9.17
N PHE A 101 22.13 9.27 9.40
CA PHE A 101 21.23 9.82 8.38
C PHE A 101 20.63 11.16 8.77
N ASP A 102 20.44 12.02 7.79
CA ASP A 102 19.70 13.27 7.96
C ASP A 102 18.19 13.04 7.98
N LEU A 103 17.70 12.15 7.11
CA LEU A 103 16.29 11.77 6.98
C LEU A 103 16.16 10.25 6.85
N VAL A 104 15.09 9.71 7.42
CA VAL A 104 14.68 8.31 7.25
C VAL A 104 13.26 8.28 6.67
N LEU A 105 13.14 7.81 5.44
CA LEU A 105 11.86 7.53 4.80
C LEU A 105 11.51 6.08 5.12
N ASP A 106 10.69 5.88 6.14
CA ASP A 106 10.43 4.58 6.74
C ASP A 106 9.10 3.96 6.29
N CYS A 107 8.97 2.67 6.50
CA CYS A 107 7.75 1.92 6.27
C CYS A 107 7.50 0.97 7.44
N ALA A 108 6.33 1.10 8.07
CA ALA A 108 5.93 0.35 9.27
C ALA A 108 6.92 0.50 10.46
N GLY A 109 7.63 1.62 10.51
CA GLY A 109 8.61 1.92 11.55
C GLY A 109 9.74 0.90 11.64
N ALA A 110 10.18 0.35 10.51
CA ALA A 110 11.22 -0.68 10.46
C ALA A 110 12.59 -0.15 10.92
N PHE A 111 12.84 1.13 10.77
CA PHE A 111 14.05 1.84 11.15
C PHE A 111 13.80 2.89 12.24
N SER A 112 12.72 2.76 12.98
CA SER A 112 12.33 3.70 14.04
C SER A 112 13.35 3.85 15.17
N GLU A 113 14.29 2.90 15.34
CA GLU A 113 15.37 3.00 16.33
C GLU A 113 16.43 4.05 15.97
N LEU A 114 16.51 4.48 14.72
CA LEU A 114 17.43 5.53 14.30
C LEU A 114 17.05 6.90 14.90
N SER A 115 18.01 7.84 14.81
CA SER A 115 17.85 9.22 15.30
C SER A 115 18.28 10.20 14.20
N PRO A 116 17.52 10.30 13.11
CA PRO A 116 17.86 11.20 12.01
C PRO A 116 17.80 12.66 12.44
N ARG A 117 18.71 13.47 11.89
CA ARG A 117 18.87 14.89 12.27
C ARG A 117 17.63 15.73 11.96
N LEU A 118 16.92 15.45 10.86
CA LEU A 118 15.78 16.24 10.40
C LEU A 118 14.43 15.55 10.66
N GLY A 119 14.42 14.23 10.85
CA GLY A 119 13.20 13.50 11.18
C GLY A 119 12.90 12.30 10.27
N PHE A 120 11.70 11.76 10.48
CA PHE A 120 11.19 10.60 9.74
C PHE A 120 10.07 11.00 8.79
N VAL A 121 9.95 10.25 7.70
CA VAL A 121 8.76 10.23 6.86
C VAL A 121 8.20 8.81 6.90
N GLU A 122 7.03 8.61 7.50
CA GLU A 122 6.42 7.28 7.63
C GLU A 122 5.39 7.02 6.55
N LEU A 123 5.55 5.92 5.82
CA LEU A 123 4.70 5.55 4.68
C LEU A 123 3.35 4.94 5.10
N THR A 124 3.29 4.30 6.28
CA THR A 124 2.13 3.53 6.73
C THR A 124 1.69 3.90 8.13
N ARG A 125 0.38 3.89 8.37
CA ARG A 125 -0.17 4.17 9.71
C ARG A 125 0.28 3.14 10.76
N SER A 126 0.62 1.93 10.36
CA SER A 126 1.07 0.86 11.26
C SER A 126 2.40 1.18 11.97
N GLY A 127 3.26 2.01 11.38
CA GLY A 127 4.53 2.42 11.98
C GLY A 127 4.41 3.55 13.00
N VAL A 128 3.33 4.33 12.96
CA VAL A 128 3.21 5.61 13.71
C VAL A 128 3.41 5.46 15.21
N SER A 129 2.91 4.38 15.81
CA SER A 129 3.05 4.14 17.26
C SER A 129 4.51 4.01 17.73
N LYS A 130 5.41 3.59 16.84
CA LYS A 130 6.84 3.44 17.15
C LYS A 130 7.58 4.78 17.32
N TYR A 131 6.99 5.86 16.86
CA TYR A 131 7.56 7.21 16.94
C TYR A 131 7.05 8.02 18.14
N ALA A 132 6.17 7.46 18.99
CA ALA A 132 5.53 8.19 20.10
C ALA A 132 6.52 8.84 21.08
N HIS A 133 7.75 8.33 21.19
CA HIS A 133 8.79 8.83 22.11
C HIS A 133 9.90 9.60 21.37
N LYS A 134 9.81 9.78 20.07
CA LYS A 134 10.85 10.48 19.28
C LYS A 134 10.78 11.98 19.50
N GLN A 135 11.94 12.60 19.69
CA GLN A 135 12.10 14.04 19.85
C GLN A 135 12.46 14.71 18.52
N CYS A 136 11.79 14.32 17.45
CA CYS A 136 11.97 14.87 16.11
C CYS A 136 10.63 14.93 15.36
N PRO A 137 10.55 15.67 14.25
CA PRO A 137 9.38 15.64 13.35
C PRO A 137 9.19 14.26 12.71
N VAL A 138 7.93 13.84 12.54
CA VAL A 138 7.55 12.63 11.82
C VAL A 138 6.42 12.97 10.84
N TYR A 139 6.75 13.05 9.56
CA TYR A 139 5.76 13.30 8.51
C TYR A 139 5.07 11.99 8.15
N VAL A 140 3.73 11.94 8.25
CA VAL A 140 2.93 10.71 8.05
C VAL A 140 2.27 10.75 6.68
N ALA A 141 2.83 10.05 5.70
CA ALA A 141 2.30 9.98 4.34
C ALA A 141 1.08 9.05 4.18
N ASP A 142 0.54 8.50 5.27
CA ASP A 142 -0.63 7.62 5.29
C ASP A 142 -1.90 8.36 5.70
N SER A 143 -2.24 9.41 4.97
CA SER A 143 -3.47 10.16 5.19
C SER A 143 -4.05 10.66 3.87
N GLY A 144 -5.30 11.15 3.92
CA GLY A 144 -5.92 11.83 2.80
C GLY A 144 -6.32 10.95 1.60
N LYS A 145 -6.55 11.63 0.48
CA LYS A 145 -7.05 11.01 -0.76
C LYS A 145 -5.96 10.22 -1.50
N ILE A 146 -4.72 10.70 -1.48
CA ILE A 146 -3.60 10.03 -2.16
C ILE A 146 -3.45 8.61 -1.64
N LYS A 147 -3.44 8.43 -0.31
CA LYS A 147 -3.30 7.11 0.27
C LYS A 147 -4.47 6.18 -0.05
N ARG A 148 -5.66 6.72 -0.28
CA ARG A 148 -6.82 5.93 -0.72
C ARG A 148 -6.68 5.42 -2.15
N ILE A 149 -5.98 6.12 -3.05
CA ILE A 149 -5.67 5.60 -4.39
C ILE A 149 -4.90 4.27 -4.27
N GLU A 150 -3.87 4.23 -3.45
CA GLU A 150 -3.09 3.01 -3.22
C GLU A 150 -3.91 1.94 -2.48
N THR A 151 -4.40 2.27 -1.28
CA THR A 151 -4.96 1.26 -0.36
C THR A 151 -6.38 0.83 -0.71
N CYS A 152 -7.15 1.66 -1.40
CA CYS A 152 -8.49 1.32 -1.86
C CYS A 152 -8.41 0.77 -3.30
N LEU A 153 -8.01 1.60 -4.26
CA LEU A 153 -8.02 1.20 -5.67
C LEU A 153 -6.92 0.18 -5.98
N GLY A 154 -5.68 0.46 -5.60
CA GLY A 154 -4.54 -0.41 -5.90
C GLY A 154 -4.62 -1.78 -5.23
N THR A 155 -4.91 -1.81 -3.93
CA THR A 155 -5.04 -3.08 -3.20
C THR A 155 -6.30 -3.84 -3.63
N GLY A 156 -7.42 -3.14 -3.87
CA GLY A 156 -8.66 -3.78 -4.34
C GLY A 156 -8.49 -4.43 -5.72
N GLU A 157 -7.84 -3.74 -6.66
CA GLU A 157 -7.52 -4.28 -7.99
C GLU A 157 -6.59 -5.50 -7.90
N SER A 158 -5.59 -5.42 -7.06
CA SER A 158 -4.57 -6.46 -6.95
C SER A 158 -5.11 -7.83 -6.54
N TYR A 159 -6.20 -7.88 -5.77
CA TYR A 159 -6.90 -9.13 -5.46
C TYR A 159 -7.33 -9.85 -6.75
N PHE A 160 -8.01 -9.15 -7.66
CA PHE A 160 -8.52 -9.74 -8.88
C PHE A 160 -7.40 -10.18 -9.82
N ARG A 161 -6.31 -9.44 -9.88
CA ARG A 161 -5.11 -9.78 -10.64
C ARG A 161 -4.39 -11.00 -10.06
N ALA A 162 -4.27 -11.09 -8.74
CA ALA A 162 -3.71 -12.26 -8.06
C ALA A 162 -4.59 -13.51 -8.28
N MET A 163 -5.90 -13.35 -8.16
CA MET A 163 -6.84 -14.45 -8.42
C MET A 163 -6.76 -14.93 -9.88
N ALA A 164 -6.60 -14.01 -10.85
CA ALA A 164 -6.41 -14.39 -12.27
C ALA A 164 -5.11 -15.18 -12.46
N GLN A 165 -4.01 -14.79 -11.78
CA GLN A 165 -2.74 -15.55 -11.81
C GLN A 165 -2.88 -16.96 -11.22
N LEU A 166 -3.79 -17.13 -10.25
CA LEU A 166 -4.13 -18.45 -9.67
C LEU A 166 -5.17 -19.23 -10.49
N GLY A 167 -5.59 -18.72 -11.65
CA GLY A 167 -6.55 -19.38 -12.55
C GLY A 167 -8.02 -18.98 -12.33
N PHE A 168 -8.32 -17.98 -11.49
CA PHE A 168 -9.69 -17.53 -11.17
C PHE A 168 -9.96 -16.15 -11.80
N GLY A 169 -10.06 -16.08 -13.13
CA GLY A 169 -10.20 -14.81 -13.86
C GLY A 169 -11.62 -14.47 -14.34
N GLN A 170 -12.61 -15.34 -14.15
CA GLN A 170 -13.98 -15.13 -14.61
C GLN A 170 -14.88 -14.67 -13.46
N TRP A 171 -15.27 -13.39 -13.48
CA TRP A 171 -15.95 -12.76 -12.33
C TRP A 171 -17.42 -12.43 -12.56
N LYS A 172 -17.86 -12.32 -13.82
CA LYS A 172 -19.24 -11.95 -14.14
C LYS A 172 -20.24 -12.95 -13.57
N GLY A 173 -21.11 -12.47 -12.69
CA GLY A 173 -22.14 -13.28 -12.04
C GLY A 173 -21.68 -14.05 -10.79
N ILE A 174 -20.38 -14.06 -10.47
CA ILE A 174 -19.80 -14.69 -9.28
C ILE A 174 -20.41 -14.08 -8.01
N LYS A 175 -20.82 -14.94 -7.08
CA LYS A 175 -21.26 -14.56 -5.74
C LYS A 175 -20.04 -14.39 -4.85
N LEU A 176 -19.65 -13.14 -4.64
CA LEU A 176 -18.50 -12.78 -3.81
C LEU A 176 -18.95 -12.24 -2.45
N VAL A 177 -18.50 -12.87 -1.37
CA VAL A 177 -18.66 -12.35 0.00
C VAL A 177 -17.39 -11.62 0.40
N VAL A 178 -17.52 -10.36 0.82
CA VAL A 178 -16.43 -9.50 1.27
C VAL A 178 -16.62 -9.19 2.76
N PHE A 179 -15.68 -9.58 3.60
CA PHE A 179 -15.66 -9.19 5.02
C PHE A 179 -14.86 -7.89 5.16
N GLY A 180 -15.53 -6.85 5.64
CA GLY A 180 -14.96 -5.51 5.83
C GLY A 180 -15.33 -4.52 4.72
N SER A 181 -15.61 -3.27 5.11
CA SER A 181 -15.91 -2.12 4.24
C SER A 181 -14.94 -0.95 4.45
N GLY A 182 -13.79 -1.21 5.07
CA GLY A 182 -12.70 -0.24 5.22
C GLY A 182 -12.04 0.12 3.87
N LYS A 183 -10.83 0.70 3.90
CA LYS A 183 -10.12 1.12 2.68
C LYS A 183 -9.98 -0.03 1.67
N VAL A 184 -9.43 -1.17 2.09
CA VAL A 184 -9.23 -2.35 1.21
C VAL A 184 -10.57 -2.96 0.79
N GLY A 185 -11.50 -3.16 1.74
CA GLY A 185 -12.83 -3.70 1.45
C GLY A 185 -13.61 -2.86 0.44
N THR A 186 -13.59 -1.53 0.55
CA THR A 186 -14.19 -0.62 -0.44
C THR A 186 -13.58 -0.83 -1.82
N GLY A 187 -12.27 -1.02 -1.92
CA GLY A 187 -11.58 -1.31 -3.19
C GLY A 187 -12.03 -2.63 -3.80
N LEU A 188 -12.08 -3.70 -2.99
CA LEU A 188 -12.58 -5.01 -3.40
C LEU A 188 -14.02 -4.91 -3.94
N ILE A 189 -14.90 -4.22 -3.23
CA ILE A 189 -16.30 -4.01 -3.62
C ILE A 189 -16.39 -3.25 -4.94
N THR A 190 -15.59 -2.18 -5.10
CA THR A 190 -15.55 -1.36 -6.31
C THR A 190 -15.18 -2.19 -7.53
N TYR A 191 -14.09 -2.96 -7.46
CA TYR A 191 -13.66 -3.80 -8.59
C TYR A 191 -14.57 -5.02 -8.80
N ALA A 192 -15.09 -5.63 -7.73
CA ALA A 192 -16.10 -6.68 -7.85
C ALA A 192 -17.33 -6.21 -8.61
N HIS A 193 -17.85 -5.01 -8.29
CA HIS A 193 -18.94 -4.39 -9.02
C HIS A 193 -18.60 -4.16 -10.51
N ARG A 194 -17.42 -3.59 -10.80
CA ARG A 194 -16.94 -3.35 -12.18
C ARG A 194 -16.81 -4.64 -13.00
N TYR A 195 -16.41 -5.74 -12.36
CA TYR A 195 -16.33 -7.06 -13.01
C TYR A 195 -17.67 -7.83 -13.05
N GLY A 196 -18.75 -7.23 -12.54
CA GLY A 196 -20.10 -7.79 -12.60
C GLY A 196 -20.37 -8.91 -11.59
N CYS A 197 -19.66 -8.93 -10.45
CA CYS A 197 -19.94 -9.83 -9.34
C CYS A 197 -21.27 -9.49 -8.66
N LYS A 198 -21.89 -10.50 -8.03
CA LYS A 198 -22.96 -10.32 -7.03
C LYS A 198 -22.29 -10.20 -5.66
N VAL A 199 -22.16 -8.96 -5.16
CA VAL A 199 -21.37 -8.67 -3.95
C VAL A 199 -22.24 -8.67 -2.72
N THR A 200 -21.95 -9.53 -1.75
CA THR A 200 -22.48 -9.47 -0.37
C THR A 200 -21.36 -8.97 0.55
N VAL A 201 -21.60 -7.91 1.30
CA VAL A 201 -20.64 -7.36 2.26
C VAL A 201 -21.03 -7.69 3.66
N VAL A 202 -20.10 -8.13 4.48
CA VAL A 202 -20.24 -8.35 5.91
C VAL A 202 -19.45 -7.26 6.65
N THR A 203 -20.14 -6.38 7.37
CA THR A 203 -19.53 -5.24 8.08
C THR A 203 -20.47 -4.73 9.17
N ARG A 204 -19.98 -3.88 10.08
CA ARG A 204 -20.90 -3.09 10.91
C ARG A 204 -21.63 -2.09 10.01
N LEU A 205 -22.96 -2.00 10.15
CA LEU A 205 -23.78 -1.23 9.21
C LEU A 205 -23.47 0.27 9.24
N GLU A 206 -22.95 0.79 10.34
CA GLU A 206 -22.51 2.19 10.49
C GLU A 206 -21.17 2.49 9.77
N ASP A 207 -20.35 1.47 9.51
CA ASP A 207 -19.02 1.66 8.90
C ASP A 207 -19.04 1.74 7.36
N ILE A 208 -20.14 1.29 6.71
CA ILE A 208 -20.22 1.31 5.26
C ILE A 208 -20.77 2.64 4.74
N SER A 209 -20.04 3.28 3.84
CA SER A 209 -20.50 4.50 3.20
C SER A 209 -21.71 4.25 2.28
N LYS A 210 -22.55 5.28 2.06
CA LYS A 210 -23.69 5.20 1.14
C LYS A 210 -23.25 4.84 -0.30
N SER A 211 -22.12 5.39 -0.76
CA SER A 211 -21.56 5.11 -2.08
C SER A 211 -21.10 3.66 -2.22
N THR A 212 -20.39 3.12 -1.23
CA THR A 212 -19.95 1.72 -1.21
C THR A 212 -21.15 0.76 -1.14
N ARG A 213 -22.14 1.07 -0.29
CA ARG A 213 -23.37 0.27 -0.18
C ARG A 213 -24.12 0.16 -1.51
N ALA A 214 -24.15 1.23 -2.32
CA ALA A 214 -24.81 1.23 -3.63
C ALA A 214 -24.18 0.29 -4.66
N LEU A 215 -22.92 -0.15 -4.44
CA LEU A 215 -22.23 -1.11 -5.28
C LEU A 215 -22.50 -2.56 -4.89
N CYS A 216 -23.16 -2.80 -3.74
CA CYS A 216 -23.39 -4.13 -3.20
C CYS A 216 -24.76 -4.69 -3.62
N THR A 217 -24.84 -6.00 -3.85
CA THR A 217 -26.11 -6.73 -3.99
C THR A 217 -26.82 -6.83 -2.63
N SER A 218 -26.07 -7.09 -1.56
CA SER A 218 -26.57 -7.11 -0.18
C SER A 218 -25.50 -6.68 0.81
N VAL A 219 -25.94 -6.24 1.99
CA VAL A 219 -25.06 -5.87 3.12
C VAL A 219 -25.63 -6.56 4.36
N LEU A 220 -24.79 -7.33 5.04
CA LEU A 220 -25.11 -8.04 6.28
C LEU A 220 -24.36 -7.38 7.43
N ASP A 221 -25.06 -7.25 8.57
CA ASP A 221 -24.38 -6.84 9.80
C ASP A 221 -23.42 -7.93 10.27
N ALA A 222 -22.26 -7.55 10.76
CA ALA A 222 -21.24 -8.48 11.26
C ALA A 222 -21.73 -9.35 12.45
N SER A 223 -22.84 -8.99 13.10
CA SER A 223 -23.51 -9.76 14.14
C SER A 223 -24.59 -10.73 13.64
N ASP A 224 -24.96 -10.68 12.35
CA ASP A 224 -25.94 -11.59 11.74
C ASP A 224 -25.30 -12.95 11.35
N GLY A 225 -24.98 -13.76 12.35
CA GLY A 225 -24.31 -15.04 12.12
C GLY A 225 -25.07 -16.02 11.21
N MET A 226 -26.41 -15.99 11.22
CA MET A 226 -27.21 -16.87 10.34
C MET A 226 -27.20 -16.40 8.90
N GLY A 227 -27.42 -15.12 8.65
CA GLY A 227 -27.36 -14.55 7.31
C GLY A 227 -25.96 -14.68 6.70
N ILE A 228 -24.91 -14.51 7.51
CA ILE A 228 -23.51 -14.70 7.07
C ILE A 228 -23.25 -16.17 6.71
N ALA A 229 -23.69 -17.12 7.54
CA ALA A 229 -23.52 -18.56 7.27
C ALA A 229 -24.23 -18.97 5.98
N GLU A 230 -25.41 -18.46 5.71
CA GLU A 230 -26.13 -18.70 4.46
C GLU A 230 -25.36 -18.11 3.26
N ALA A 231 -24.93 -16.83 3.36
CA ALA A 231 -24.17 -16.16 2.30
C ALA A 231 -22.88 -16.90 1.97
N VAL A 232 -22.08 -17.29 2.97
CA VAL A 232 -20.82 -18.05 2.81
C VAL A 232 -21.07 -19.43 2.18
N SER A 233 -22.14 -20.11 2.58
CA SER A 233 -22.47 -21.45 2.04
C SER A 233 -22.87 -21.41 0.56
N GLN A 234 -23.41 -20.28 0.09
CA GLN A 234 -23.84 -20.06 -1.29
C GLN A 234 -22.80 -19.32 -2.15
N ALA A 235 -21.70 -18.87 -1.54
CA ALA A 235 -20.67 -18.09 -2.22
C ALA A 235 -19.84 -18.94 -3.17
N ASP A 236 -19.37 -18.33 -4.25
CA ASP A 236 -18.32 -18.88 -5.12
C ASP A 236 -16.93 -18.48 -4.59
N ALA A 237 -16.82 -17.28 -4.00
CA ALA A 237 -15.59 -16.80 -3.36
C ALA A 237 -15.90 -15.98 -2.09
N VAL A 238 -14.98 -16.05 -1.14
CA VAL A 238 -15.01 -15.25 0.12
C VAL A 238 -13.65 -14.60 0.30
N VAL A 239 -13.63 -13.30 0.55
CA VAL A 239 -12.41 -12.54 0.83
C VAL A 239 -12.56 -11.70 2.09
N THR A 240 -11.52 -11.70 2.93
CA THR A 240 -11.47 -10.90 4.16
C THR A 240 -10.55 -9.71 4.00
N ALA A 241 -10.96 -8.54 4.53
CA ALA A 241 -10.25 -7.27 4.50
C ALA A 241 -10.69 -6.36 5.66
N THR A 242 -10.76 -6.90 6.87
CA THR A 242 -11.24 -6.21 8.07
C THR A 242 -10.09 -5.53 8.84
N GLY A 243 -8.86 -6.02 8.69
CA GLY A 243 -7.71 -5.64 9.52
C GLY A 243 -7.77 -6.18 10.95
N VAL A 244 -8.67 -7.13 11.25
CA VAL A 244 -8.87 -7.67 12.60
C VAL A 244 -8.64 -9.19 12.60
N PRO A 245 -7.70 -9.70 13.43
CA PRO A 245 -7.46 -11.12 13.56
C PRO A 245 -8.74 -11.88 13.92
N GLY A 246 -9.03 -12.99 13.21
CA GLY A 246 -10.18 -13.85 13.48
C GLY A 246 -11.57 -13.25 13.22
N ALA A 247 -11.67 -12.08 12.58
CA ALA A 247 -12.94 -11.38 12.36
C ALA A 247 -13.98 -12.23 11.63
N ALA A 248 -13.57 -13.03 10.64
CA ALA A 248 -14.50 -13.88 9.91
C ALA A 248 -15.14 -14.94 10.82
N THR A 249 -14.35 -15.61 11.66
CA THR A 249 -14.87 -16.64 12.59
C THR A 249 -15.51 -16.07 13.83
N ALA A 250 -15.27 -14.81 14.17
CA ALA A 250 -16.04 -14.09 15.17
C ALA A 250 -17.48 -13.80 14.70
N SER A 251 -17.69 -13.62 13.40
CA SER A 251 -18.99 -13.33 12.79
C SER A 251 -19.76 -14.60 12.39
N CYS A 252 -19.08 -15.73 12.15
CA CYS A 252 -19.70 -16.96 11.68
C CYS A 252 -18.84 -18.17 12.08
N PRO A 253 -19.43 -19.32 12.50
CA PRO A 253 -18.65 -20.49 12.92
C PRO A 253 -17.65 -20.98 11.87
N ALA A 254 -16.45 -21.38 12.31
CA ALA A 254 -15.36 -21.86 11.44
C ALA A 254 -15.77 -23.01 10.52
N GLU A 255 -16.67 -23.90 10.99
CA GLU A 255 -17.21 -25.03 10.24
C GLU A 255 -17.91 -24.62 8.96
N VAL A 256 -18.53 -23.44 8.91
CA VAL A 256 -19.18 -22.92 7.71
C VAL A 256 -18.15 -22.68 6.62
N PHE A 257 -17.02 -22.04 6.95
CA PHE A 257 -15.90 -21.83 6.01
C PHE A 257 -15.27 -23.15 5.61
N ASN A 258 -15.08 -24.06 6.55
CA ASN A 258 -14.44 -25.37 6.31
C ASN A 258 -15.27 -26.26 5.37
N ARG A 259 -16.60 -26.20 5.45
CA ARG A 259 -17.53 -26.98 4.60
C ARG A 259 -17.90 -26.27 3.30
N SER A 260 -17.74 -24.98 3.22
CA SER A 260 -18.04 -24.19 2.02
C SER A 260 -17.23 -24.67 0.82
N LYS A 261 -17.81 -24.62 -0.37
CA LYS A 261 -17.11 -24.83 -1.65
C LYS A 261 -16.45 -23.56 -2.16
N ALA A 262 -16.70 -22.40 -1.51
CA ALA A 262 -16.16 -21.13 -1.91
C ALA A 262 -14.62 -21.12 -1.86
N ILE A 263 -14.00 -20.40 -2.78
CA ILE A 263 -12.57 -20.08 -2.70
C ILE A 263 -12.40 -19.06 -1.58
N LEU A 264 -11.53 -19.37 -0.61
CA LEU A 264 -11.25 -18.46 0.51
C LEU A 264 -9.93 -17.74 0.30
N ALA A 265 -9.93 -16.42 0.47
CA ALA A 265 -8.75 -15.57 0.37
C ALA A 265 -8.70 -14.54 1.51
N ASN A 266 -7.50 -14.15 1.90
CA ASN A 266 -7.26 -13.07 2.84
C ASN A 266 -6.55 -11.90 2.13
N MET A 267 -6.93 -10.66 2.44
CA MET A 267 -6.26 -9.43 2.01
C MET A 267 -5.77 -8.59 3.19
N GLY A 268 -6.06 -9.01 4.41
CA GLY A 268 -5.50 -8.42 5.63
C GLY A 268 -4.08 -8.92 5.91
N VAL A 269 -3.28 -8.12 6.60
CA VAL A 269 -1.94 -8.53 7.07
C VAL A 269 -2.07 -9.63 8.13
N GLU A 270 -3.13 -9.57 8.94
CA GLU A 270 -3.44 -10.52 10.00
C GLU A 270 -4.20 -11.75 9.46
N ASP A 271 -4.17 -12.87 10.23
CA ASP A 271 -5.05 -14.01 9.97
C ASP A 271 -6.49 -13.68 10.36
N GLU A 272 -7.27 -13.18 9.41
CA GLU A 272 -8.66 -12.79 9.64
C GLU A 272 -9.64 -13.98 9.71
N TYR A 273 -9.23 -15.19 9.31
CA TYR A 273 -10.03 -16.41 9.46
C TYR A 273 -9.87 -17.07 10.84
N GLY A 274 -8.78 -16.76 11.57
CA GLY A 274 -8.51 -17.35 12.89
C GLY A 274 -8.15 -18.84 12.85
N THR A 275 -7.78 -19.39 14.02
CA THR A 275 -7.25 -20.76 14.17
C THR A 275 -8.23 -21.87 13.80
N GLY A 276 -9.55 -21.62 13.86
CA GLY A 276 -10.59 -22.58 13.52
C GLY A 276 -10.68 -22.96 12.04
N VAL A 277 -10.11 -22.15 11.14
CA VAL A 277 -10.01 -22.44 9.71
C VAL A 277 -8.57 -22.82 9.39
N PRO A 278 -8.29 -24.06 8.89
CA PRO A 278 -6.92 -24.49 8.58
C PRO A 278 -6.28 -23.61 7.50
N ALA A 279 -4.96 -23.38 7.59
CA ALA A 279 -4.22 -22.57 6.61
C ALA A 279 -4.36 -23.11 5.18
N GLY A 280 -4.35 -24.44 4.99
CA GLY A 280 -4.52 -25.06 3.67
C GLY A 280 -5.93 -24.90 3.06
N ARG A 281 -6.91 -24.37 3.83
CA ARG A 281 -8.27 -24.07 3.32
C ARG A 281 -8.34 -22.68 2.68
N VAL A 282 -7.41 -21.80 2.98
CA VAL A 282 -7.37 -20.42 2.50
C VAL A 282 -6.17 -20.26 1.56
N LEU A 283 -6.35 -19.57 0.45
CA LEU A 283 -5.28 -19.29 -0.50
C LEU A 283 -4.06 -18.68 0.22
N GLU A 284 -2.87 -18.99 -0.30
CA GLU A 284 -1.58 -18.50 0.22
C GLU A 284 -1.39 -18.71 1.74
N ALA A 285 -2.00 -19.78 2.27
CA ALA A 285 -1.93 -20.12 3.71
C ALA A 285 -2.33 -18.93 4.60
N LYS A 286 -3.38 -18.21 4.22
CA LYS A 286 -3.96 -17.02 4.89
C LYS A 286 -3.13 -15.73 4.77
N ARG A 287 -2.01 -15.74 4.05
CA ARG A 287 -1.30 -14.49 3.74
C ARG A 287 -2.10 -13.66 2.74
N PRO A 288 -1.89 -12.33 2.68
CA PRO A 288 -2.52 -11.50 1.65
C PRO A 288 -2.23 -12.02 0.25
N VAL A 289 -3.29 -12.39 -0.48
CA VAL A 289 -3.14 -13.10 -1.76
C VAL A 289 -2.43 -12.27 -2.84
N ASN A 290 -2.50 -10.95 -2.77
CA ASN A 290 -1.84 -10.06 -3.73
C ASN A 290 -0.30 -10.06 -3.65
N PHE A 291 0.30 -10.61 -2.60
CA PHE A 291 1.76 -10.68 -2.46
C PHE A 291 2.42 -11.75 -3.36
N ILE A 292 1.63 -12.57 -4.05
CA ILE A 292 2.16 -13.45 -5.12
C ILE A 292 2.54 -12.66 -6.39
N LEU A 293 2.04 -11.44 -6.53
CA LEU A 293 2.26 -10.61 -7.71
C LEU A 293 3.67 -10.02 -7.73
N LYS A 294 4.24 -9.88 -8.93
CA LYS A 294 5.52 -9.20 -9.15
C LYS A 294 5.46 -7.75 -8.65
N ASP A 295 4.37 -7.06 -8.96
CA ASP A 295 4.02 -5.73 -8.45
C ASP A 295 2.69 -5.85 -7.69
N PRO A 296 2.72 -5.98 -6.35
CA PRO A 296 1.50 -6.08 -5.54
C PRO A 296 0.53 -4.91 -5.75
N THR A 297 1.07 -3.72 -5.95
CA THR A 297 0.32 -2.52 -6.35
C THR A 297 0.87 -2.02 -7.67
N LEU A 298 -0.01 -1.83 -8.67
CA LEU A 298 0.40 -1.28 -9.97
C LEU A 298 0.97 0.13 -9.82
N MET A 299 1.92 0.48 -10.70
CA MET A 299 2.62 1.76 -10.72
C MET A 299 1.64 2.94 -10.62
N LYS A 300 0.58 2.94 -11.42
CA LYS A 300 -0.42 4.02 -11.44
C LYS A 300 -1.11 4.28 -10.09
N TYR A 301 -1.24 3.27 -9.24
CA TYR A 301 -1.88 3.41 -7.93
C TYR A 301 -0.90 3.76 -6.81
N ILE A 302 0.39 3.46 -6.98
CA ILE A 302 1.40 3.73 -5.96
C ILE A 302 2.18 5.03 -6.22
N ASP A 303 2.16 5.55 -7.44
CA ASP A 303 2.91 6.73 -7.87
C ASP A 303 2.73 7.93 -6.93
N ALA A 304 1.48 8.36 -6.74
CA ALA A 304 1.19 9.54 -5.91
C ALA A 304 1.57 9.33 -4.43
N THR A 305 1.45 8.11 -3.89
CA THR A 305 1.84 7.80 -2.52
C THR A 305 3.36 7.83 -2.36
N MET A 306 4.10 7.24 -3.28
CA MET A 306 5.57 7.30 -3.27
C MET A 306 6.07 8.75 -3.44
N ALA A 307 5.40 9.52 -4.28
CA ALA A 307 5.71 10.94 -4.47
C ALA A 307 5.40 11.77 -3.21
N LEU A 308 4.30 11.49 -2.51
CA LEU A 308 3.98 12.15 -1.23
C LEU A 308 5.01 11.80 -0.14
N HIS A 309 5.50 10.57 -0.13
CA HIS A 309 6.55 10.14 0.77
C HIS A 309 7.87 10.91 0.49
N ASN A 310 8.24 11.08 -0.78
CA ASN A 310 9.37 11.91 -1.18
C ASN A 310 9.17 13.40 -0.81
N GLU A 311 7.95 13.92 -1.00
CA GLU A 311 7.59 15.31 -0.65
C GLU A 311 7.78 15.60 0.83
N GLY A 312 7.45 14.61 1.69
CA GLY A 312 7.73 14.69 3.13
C GLY A 312 9.20 14.95 3.46
N ALA A 313 10.12 14.33 2.71
CA ALA A 313 11.56 14.59 2.87
C ALA A 313 11.92 16.03 2.52
N VAL A 314 11.36 16.59 1.42
CA VAL A 314 11.60 17.98 1.03
C VAL A 314 11.02 18.96 2.05
N ILE A 315 9.83 18.69 2.58
CA ILE A 315 9.18 19.50 3.63
C ILE A 315 10.04 19.53 4.90
N LEU A 316 10.53 18.38 5.35
CA LEU A 316 11.38 18.30 6.54
C LEU A 316 12.76 18.93 6.33
N ALA A 317 13.29 18.92 5.10
CA ALA A 317 14.57 19.55 4.76
C ALA A 317 14.48 21.08 4.62
N SER A 318 13.33 21.61 4.23
CA SER A 318 13.18 23.04 3.87
C SER A 318 12.88 23.96 5.03
N SER A 319 12.39 23.44 6.17
CA SER A 319 11.97 24.27 7.31
C SER A 319 12.08 23.52 8.64
N ASN A 320 12.32 24.27 9.73
CA ASN A 320 12.25 23.70 11.08
C ASN A 320 10.81 23.31 11.41
N GLN A 321 10.55 22.03 11.38
CA GLN A 321 9.26 21.47 11.75
C GLN A 321 9.15 21.23 13.26
N SER A 322 7.95 21.30 13.79
CA SER A 322 7.70 20.95 15.19
C SER A 322 7.90 19.47 15.45
N ILE A 323 8.36 19.13 16.66
CA ILE A 323 8.42 17.74 17.13
C ILE A 323 7.01 17.14 17.11
N GLY A 324 6.90 15.88 16.68
CA GLY A 324 5.66 15.12 16.66
C GLY A 324 5.18 14.78 15.26
N LEU A 325 3.95 14.30 15.18
CA LEU A 325 3.35 13.85 13.93
C LEU A 325 2.86 15.03 13.08
N ILE A 326 3.19 15.01 11.80
CA ILE A 326 2.81 16.01 10.79
C ILE A 326 2.05 15.31 9.70
N GLU A 327 0.82 15.72 9.46
CA GLU A 327 0.00 15.22 8.35
C GLU A 327 0.23 16.08 7.09
N PRO A 328 0.08 15.50 5.87
CA PRO A 328 0.13 16.26 4.63
C PRO A 328 -0.87 17.39 4.61
N SER A 329 -0.45 18.56 4.14
CA SER A 329 -1.39 19.67 3.93
C SER A 329 -2.31 19.40 2.73
N ALA A 330 -3.53 19.96 2.79
CA ALA A 330 -4.46 19.89 1.66
C ALA A 330 -3.87 20.48 0.36
N GLU A 331 -3.00 21.48 0.48
CA GLU A 331 -2.30 22.09 -0.65
C GLU A 331 -1.35 21.07 -1.31
N THR A 332 -0.51 20.38 -0.51
CA THR A 332 0.40 19.33 -0.99
C THR A 332 -0.38 18.22 -1.68
N GLU A 333 -1.42 17.68 -1.03
CA GLU A 333 -2.25 16.63 -1.64
C GLU A 333 -2.89 17.08 -2.95
N ASN A 334 -3.54 18.25 -2.98
CA ASN A 334 -4.23 18.74 -4.17
C ASN A 334 -3.27 18.98 -5.34
N ARG A 335 -2.07 19.49 -5.08
CA ARG A 335 -1.03 19.68 -6.09
C ARG A 335 -0.62 18.35 -6.74
N LEU A 336 -0.32 17.32 -5.93
CA LEU A 336 0.05 15.99 -6.44
C LEU A 336 -1.12 15.30 -7.16
N LEU A 337 -2.34 15.42 -6.63
CA LEU A 337 -3.55 14.88 -7.26
C LEU A 337 -3.87 15.56 -8.60
N SER A 338 -3.60 16.86 -8.76
CA SER A 338 -3.77 17.54 -10.05
C SER A 338 -2.85 16.94 -11.11
N ILE A 339 -1.56 16.73 -10.78
CA ILE A 339 -0.61 16.09 -11.68
C ILE A 339 -1.09 14.68 -12.07
N CYS A 340 -1.56 13.90 -11.09
CA CYS A 340 -2.08 12.56 -11.31
C CYS A 340 -3.29 12.56 -12.27
N ARG A 341 -4.23 13.49 -12.10
CA ARG A 341 -5.43 13.60 -12.95
C ARG A 341 -5.13 14.10 -14.36
N GLU A 342 -4.23 15.08 -14.50
CA GLU A 342 -3.94 15.73 -15.77
C GLU A 342 -3.04 14.85 -16.66
N ASN A 343 -2.14 14.07 -16.07
CA ASN A 343 -1.09 13.37 -16.79
C ASN A 343 -1.12 11.85 -16.59
N GLY A 344 -2.00 11.33 -15.72
CA GLY A 344 -2.07 9.92 -15.37
C GLY A 344 -3.17 9.15 -16.06
N THR A 345 -3.26 7.86 -15.73
CA THR A 345 -4.26 6.92 -16.28
C THR A 345 -5.41 6.62 -15.31
N ILE A 346 -5.37 7.15 -14.08
CA ILE A 346 -6.47 7.02 -13.12
C ILE A 346 -7.49 8.11 -13.42
N THR A 347 -8.70 7.73 -13.81
CA THR A 347 -9.74 8.66 -14.23
C THR A 347 -11.03 8.48 -13.43
N ASP A 348 -11.90 7.59 -13.86
CA ASP A 348 -13.22 7.35 -13.29
C ASP A 348 -13.18 6.66 -11.92
N GLU A 349 -12.10 5.91 -11.62
CA GLU A 349 -11.94 5.25 -10.32
C GLU A 349 -11.90 6.23 -9.15
N LEU A 350 -11.42 7.46 -9.37
CA LEU A 350 -11.30 8.49 -8.32
C LEU A 350 -12.65 8.90 -7.71
N GLN A 351 -13.77 8.62 -8.38
CA GLN A 351 -15.10 8.89 -7.83
C GLN A 351 -15.49 7.99 -6.65
N TYR A 352 -14.79 6.86 -6.47
CA TYR A 352 -15.09 5.87 -5.43
C TYR A 352 -14.27 6.06 -4.14
N ILE A 353 -13.40 7.07 -4.08
CA ILE A 353 -12.50 7.32 -2.93
C ILE A 353 -12.64 8.74 -2.36
#